data_ffc0edd8bbeaa24a0156550478e849a6
#
_entry.id   ffc0edd8bbeaa24a0156550478e849a6
#
_cell.length_a   1.000
_cell.length_b   1.000
_cell.length_c   1.000
_cell.angle_alpha   90.00
_cell.angle_beta   90.00
_cell.angle_gamma   90.00
#
_symmetry.space_group_name_H-M   'P 1'
#
loop_
_entity.id
_entity.type
_entity.pdbx_description
1 polymer ?
#
loop_
_entity_poly.entity_id
_entity_poly.type
_entity_poly.pdbx_seq_one_letter_code
_entity_poly.pdbx_strand_id
1 'polypeptide(L)'
;MHPHHQIPTVDVSEISGDAVLLDVREDFEWNAGHIDGALHVPMNDLPQRLSYDAGAITPDANVVVVCKMGGRSAQVTAWLNQQGYRATNLEGGMLAWATAGKPMISEDGTPPQVA
;
A
#
# COMPACT_ATOMS: atom_id res chain seq x y z
N MET A 1 -14.10 15.24 -19.61
CA MET A 1 -13.88 14.56 -19.01
C MET A 1 -13.60 14.20 -17.91
N HIS A 2 -13.47 13.78 -17.66
CA HIS A 2 -13.47 13.46 -16.59
C HIS A 2 -12.60 13.15 -15.70
N PRO A 3 -12.07 13.61 -15.33
CA PRO A 3 -11.32 13.68 -14.10
C PRO A 3 -11.84 12.75 -13.05
N HIS A 4 -12.98 12.32 -13.26
CA HIS A 4 -13.59 11.32 -12.43
C HIS A 4 -12.77 10.05 -12.35
N HIS A 5 -11.72 9.93 -13.14
CA HIS A 5 -10.82 8.79 -13.09
C HIS A 5 -9.59 9.04 -12.23
N GLN A 6 -9.53 10.19 -11.59
CA GLN A 6 -8.43 10.45 -10.69
C GLN A 6 -8.47 9.49 -9.52
N ILE A 7 -7.32 8.93 -9.21
CA ILE A 7 -7.15 8.05 -8.06
C ILE A 7 -6.78 8.91 -6.86
N PRO A 8 -7.49 8.80 -5.74
CA PRO A 8 -7.07 9.53 -4.53
C PRO A 8 -5.64 9.16 -4.18
N THR A 9 -4.80 10.15 -3.95
CA THR A 9 -3.35 9.98 -3.81
C THR A 9 -2.84 10.87 -2.68
N VAL A 10 -1.89 10.33 -1.91
CA VAL A 10 -1.20 11.09 -0.87
C VAL A 10 0.30 11.03 -1.10
N ASP A 11 0.99 12.09 -0.73
CA ASP A 11 2.44 12.13 -0.73
C ASP A 11 2.98 11.47 0.55
N VAL A 12 4.24 11.02 0.50
CA VAL A 12 4.88 10.39 1.65
C VAL A 12 4.82 11.29 2.89
N SER A 13 4.93 12.61 2.70
CA SER A 13 4.89 13.57 3.81
C SER A 13 3.49 13.80 4.38
N GLU A 14 2.45 13.28 3.72
CA GLU A 14 1.06 13.56 4.08
C GLU A 14 0.36 12.37 4.74
N ILE A 15 1.07 11.28 5.00
CA ILE A 15 0.47 10.08 5.59
C ILE A 15 0.10 10.38 7.04
N SER A 16 -1.18 10.19 7.39
CA SER A 16 -1.63 10.42 8.75
C SER A 16 -1.20 9.28 9.67
N GLY A 17 -1.09 9.58 10.97
CA GLY A 17 -0.59 8.61 11.94
C GLY A 17 -1.51 7.41 12.17
N ASP A 18 -2.80 7.52 11.80
CA ASP A 18 -3.76 6.43 11.94
C ASP A 18 -3.88 5.58 10.68
N ALA A 19 -3.10 5.86 9.65
CA ALA A 19 -3.21 5.16 8.38
C ALA A 19 -2.84 3.68 8.50
N VAL A 20 -3.62 2.85 7.83
CA VAL A 20 -3.27 1.44 7.62
C VAL A 20 -2.51 1.38 6.29
N LEU A 21 -1.24 1.02 6.35
CA LEU A 21 -0.43 0.89 5.14
C LEU A 21 -0.62 -0.52 4.60
N LEU A 22 -1.10 -0.61 3.37
CA LEU A 22 -1.36 -1.88 2.69
C LEU A 22 -0.37 -2.05 1.54
N ASP A 23 0.57 -2.96 1.72
CA ASP A 23 1.60 -3.26 0.72
C ASP A 23 1.09 -4.39 -0.17
N VAL A 24 0.93 -4.12 -1.46
CA VAL A 24 0.34 -5.07 -2.41
C VAL A 24 1.38 -5.66 -3.36
N ARG A 25 2.67 -5.53 -3.00
CA ARG A 25 3.77 -6.08 -3.79
C ARG A 25 3.89 -7.59 -3.60
N GLU A 26 4.74 -8.21 -4.41
CA GLU A 26 5.01 -9.63 -4.32
C GLU A 26 5.88 -9.97 -3.10
N ASP A 27 5.91 -11.25 -2.73
CA ASP A 27 6.62 -11.69 -1.53
C ASP A 27 8.12 -11.33 -1.58
N PHE A 28 8.77 -11.48 -2.73
CA PHE A 28 10.19 -11.19 -2.82
C PHE A 28 10.49 -9.70 -2.63
N GLU A 29 9.58 -8.84 -3.06
CA GLU A 29 9.71 -7.39 -2.86
C GLU A 29 9.57 -7.04 -1.38
N TRP A 30 8.55 -7.62 -0.74
CA TRP A 30 8.31 -7.42 0.69
C TRP A 30 9.49 -7.88 1.52
N ASN A 31 10.00 -9.08 1.22
CA ASN A 31 11.10 -9.67 1.99
C ASN A 31 12.37 -8.82 1.92
N ALA A 32 12.62 -8.18 0.79
CA ALA A 32 13.82 -7.35 0.60
C ALA A 32 13.77 -6.05 1.40
N GLY A 33 12.57 -5.49 1.59
CA GLY A 33 12.41 -4.27 2.37
C GLY A 33 10.99 -3.79 2.32
N HIS A 34 10.44 -3.44 3.49
CA HIS A 34 9.07 -2.94 3.61
C HIS A 34 8.93 -2.02 4.81
N ILE A 35 7.79 -1.38 4.92
CA ILE A 35 7.50 -0.47 6.03
C ILE A 35 7.09 -1.32 7.24
N ASP A 36 7.73 -1.10 8.38
CA ASP A 36 7.38 -1.79 9.61
C ASP A 36 5.94 -1.47 9.99
N GLY A 37 5.18 -2.51 10.32
CA GLY A 37 3.78 -2.36 10.70
C GLY A 37 2.80 -2.38 9.53
N ALA A 38 3.27 -2.41 8.30
CA ALA A 38 2.39 -2.50 7.14
C ALA A 38 1.74 -3.88 7.04
N LEU A 39 0.53 -3.92 6.50
CA LEU A 39 -0.14 -5.16 6.17
C LEU A 39 0.29 -5.57 4.77
N HIS A 40 0.75 -6.81 4.62
CA HIS A 40 1.17 -7.33 3.32
C HIS A 40 0.13 -8.27 2.74
N VAL A 41 -0.45 -7.89 1.62
CA VAL A 41 -1.34 -8.76 0.84
C VAL A 41 -1.02 -8.52 -0.64
N PRO A 42 -0.37 -9.45 -1.32
CA PRO A 42 -0.11 -9.28 -2.76
C PRO A 42 -1.39 -8.97 -3.52
N MET A 43 -1.29 -8.12 -4.52
CA MET A 43 -2.44 -7.58 -5.23
C MET A 43 -3.43 -8.67 -5.67
N ASN A 44 -2.92 -9.77 -6.21
CA ASN A 44 -3.78 -10.82 -6.75
C ASN A 44 -4.49 -11.63 -5.65
N ASP A 45 -4.00 -11.56 -4.41
CA ASP A 45 -4.59 -12.30 -3.29
C ASP A 45 -5.62 -11.46 -2.53
N LEU A 46 -5.70 -10.17 -2.81
CA LEU A 46 -6.48 -9.25 -1.99
C LEU A 46 -7.98 -9.57 -1.97
N PRO A 47 -8.63 -9.81 -3.13
CA PRO A 47 -10.07 -10.13 -3.10
C PRO A 47 -10.37 -11.35 -2.24
N GLN A 48 -9.57 -12.40 -2.36
CA GLN A 48 -9.77 -13.61 -1.58
C GLN A 48 -9.52 -13.35 -0.09
N ARG A 49 -8.46 -12.61 0.23
CA ARG A 49 -8.12 -12.28 1.62
C ARG A 49 -9.26 -11.53 2.30
N LEU A 50 -9.85 -10.54 1.65
CA LEU A 50 -10.96 -9.78 2.22
C LEU A 50 -12.24 -10.63 2.33
N SER A 51 -12.38 -11.64 1.49
CA SER A 51 -13.52 -12.54 1.52
C SER A 51 -13.53 -13.41 2.78
N TYR A 52 -12.37 -13.92 3.20
CA TYR A 52 -12.33 -14.82 4.36
C TYR A 52 -11.86 -14.13 5.64
N ASP A 53 -11.34 -12.93 5.55
CA ASP A 53 -10.85 -12.19 6.70
C ASP A 53 -11.34 -10.74 6.61
N ALA A 54 -12.63 -10.55 6.89
CA ALA A 54 -13.25 -9.24 6.77
C ALA A 54 -12.68 -8.23 7.77
N GLY A 55 -12.00 -8.71 8.82
CA GLY A 55 -11.38 -7.84 9.80
C GLY A 55 -9.99 -7.34 9.41
N ALA A 56 -9.42 -7.85 8.30
CA ALA A 56 -8.09 -7.43 7.88
C ALA A 56 -8.04 -5.93 7.59
N ILE A 57 -9.09 -5.41 6.95
CA ILE A 57 -9.25 -3.98 6.69
C ILE A 57 -10.72 -3.65 6.92
N THR A 58 -11.01 -2.66 7.75
CA THR A 58 -12.39 -2.23 7.98
C THR A 58 -12.76 -1.12 7.00
N PRO A 59 -14.05 -0.98 6.65
CA PRO A 59 -14.47 0.05 5.68
C PRO A 59 -14.19 1.49 6.11
N ASP A 60 -14.08 1.74 7.42
CA ASP A 60 -13.81 3.08 7.94
C ASP A 60 -12.32 3.35 8.14
N ALA A 61 -11.45 2.38 7.92
CA ALA A 61 -10.02 2.57 8.07
C ALA A 61 -9.49 3.51 6.99
N ASN A 62 -8.51 4.33 7.36
CA ASN A 62 -7.79 5.16 6.41
C ASN A 62 -6.67 4.32 5.79
N VAL A 63 -6.90 3.79 4.60
CA VAL A 63 -5.98 2.84 3.95
C VAL A 63 -5.10 3.58 2.96
N VAL A 64 -3.78 3.43 3.10
CA VAL A 64 -2.81 3.94 2.13
C VAL A 64 -2.19 2.73 1.44
N VAL A 65 -2.41 2.60 0.14
CA VAL A 65 -1.98 1.45 -0.65
C VAL A 65 -0.61 1.71 -1.24
N VAL A 66 0.29 0.75 -1.10
CA VAL A 66 1.71 0.92 -1.44
C VAL A 66 2.13 -0.18 -2.41
N CYS A 67 2.83 0.21 -3.47
CA CYS A 67 3.59 -0.73 -4.30
C CYS A 67 4.97 -0.14 -4.56
N LYS A 68 5.70 -0.63 -5.55
CA LYS A 68 7.05 -0.11 -5.79
C LYS A 68 7.05 1.34 -6.28
N MET A 69 6.24 1.64 -7.30
CA MET A 69 6.26 2.93 -7.99
C MET A 69 4.90 3.63 -8.02
N GLY A 70 3.84 2.98 -7.61
CA GLY A 70 2.50 3.57 -7.59
C GLY A 70 1.50 3.02 -8.59
N GLY A 71 1.91 2.17 -9.54
CA GLY A 71 1.01 1.65 -10.58
C GLY A 71 0.05 0.58 -10.10
N ARG A 72 0.56 -0.48 -9.49
CA ARG A 72 -0.28 -1.55 -8.95
C ARG A 72 -1.17 -1.03 -7.83
N SER A 73 -0.60 -0.19 -6.97
CA SER A 73 -1.35 0.37 -5.85
C SER A 73 -2.47 1.30 -6.31
N ALA A 74 -2.29 2.01 -7.43
CA ALA A 74 -3.36 2.83 -7.99
C ALA A 74 -4.56 1.96 -8.40
N GLN A 75 -4.30 0.82 -9.03
CA GLN A 75 -5.37 -0.11 -9.41
C GLN A 75 -6.10 -0.64 -8.18
N VAL A 76 -5.35 -1.03 -7.16
CA VAL A 76 -5.94 -1.54 -5.92
C VAL A 76 -6.74 -0.45 -5.20
N THR A 77 -6.23 0.78 -5.18
CA THR A 77 -6.93 1.91 -4.59
C THR A 77 -8.30 2.09 -5.24
N ALA A 78 -8.35 2.09 -6.57
CA ALA A 78 -9.60 2.23 -7.29
C ALA A 78 -10.57 1.10 -6.95
N TRP A 79 -10.07 -0.13 -6.94
CA TRP A 79 -10.90 -1.30 -6.64
C TRP A 79 -11.43 -1.24 -5.20
N LEU A 80 -10.59 -0.93 -4.23
CA LEU A 80 -11.02 -0.83 -2.83
C LEU A 80 -12.11 0.22 -2.65
N ASN A 81 -11.96 1.38 -3.29
CA ASN A 81 -12.96 2.43 -3.18
C ASN A 81 -14.29 2.00 -3.80
N GLN A 82 -14.25 1.21 -4.88
CA GLN A 82 -15.47 0.63 -5.47
C GLN A 82 -16.13 -0.37 -4.52
N GLN A 83 -15.34 -1.02 -3.66
CA GLN A 83 -15.86 -1.99 -2.70
C GLN A 83 -16.33 -1.34 -1.39
N GLY A 84 -16.27 -0.02 -1.29
CA GLY A 84 -16.76 0.70 -0.11
C GLY A 84 -15.70 1.02 0.93
N TYR A 85 -14.43 0.79 0.63
CA TYR A 85 -13.32 1.16 1.52
C TYR A 85 -12.88 2.61 1.27
N ARG A 86 -12.06 3.12 2.17
CA ARG A 86 -11.46 4.46 2.07
C ARG A 86 -9.99 4.30 1.79
N ALA A 87 -9.62 4.30 0.51
CA ALA A 87 -8.26 4.04 0.09
C ALA A 87 -7.65 5.22 -0.65
N THR A 88 -6.36 5.44 -0.44
CA THR A 88 -5.56 6.39 -1.21
C THR A 88 -4.29 5.68 -1.68
N ASN A 89 -3.75 6.13 -2.80
CA ASN A 89 -2.52 5.60 -3.37
C ASN A 89 -1.33 6.39 -2.84
N LEU A 90 -0.26 5.70 -2.43
CA LEU A 90 0.97 6.39 -2.06
C LEU A 90 1.72 6.80 -3.33
N GLU A 91 1.85 8.11 -3.53
CA GLU A 91 2.56 8.67 -4.68
C GLU A 91 4.00 8.19 -4.70
N GLY A 92 4.40 7.58 -5.81
CA GLY A 92 5.77 7.09 -5.98
C GLY A 92 6.11 5.82 -5.20
N GLY A 93 5.20 5.30 -4.41
CA GLY A 93 5.34 4.03 -3.71
C GLY A 93 6.58 3.92 -2.82
N MET A 94 7.14 2.72 -2.75
CA MET A 94 8.31 2.45 -1.92
C MET A 94 9.55 3.21 -2.40
N LEU A 95 9.65 3.53 -3.69
CA LEU A 95 10.78 4.34 -4.16
C LEU A 95 10.73 5.74 -3.55
N ALA A 96 9.55 6.36 -3.48
CA ALA A 96 9.39 7.66 -2.84
C ALA A 96 9.64 7.57 -1.33
N TRP A 97 9.17 6.49 -0.70
CA TRP A 97 9.41 6.27 0.73
C TRP A 97 10.91 6.22 1.04
N ALA A 98 11.66 5.42 0.27
CA ALA A 98 13.11 5.28 0.46
C ALA A 98 13.84 6.58 0.16
N THR A 99 13.45 7.29 -0.91
CA THR A 99 14.05 8.57 -1.28
C THR A 99 13.86 9.63 -0.18
N ALA A 100 12.72 9.56 0.52
CA ALA A 100 12.45 10.45 1.65
C ALA A 100 13.25 10.06 2.90
N GLY A 101 14.01 8.98 2.85
CA GLY A 101 14.83 8.54 3.98
C GLY A 101 14.03 7.90 5.10
N LYS A 102 12.82 7.45 4.83
CA LYS A 102 11.99 6.84 5.86
C LYS A 102 12.40 5.39 6.13
N PRO A 103 12.19 4.90 7.37
CA PRO A 103 12.71 3.60 7.77
C PRO A 103 12.00 2.43 7.09
N MET A 104 12.78 1.38 6.84
CA MET A 104 12.30 0.11 6.32
C MET A 104 12.96 -1.01 7.08
N ILE A 105 12.34 -2.18 7.05
CA ILE A 105 12.91 -3.41 7.60
C ILE A 105 12.90 -4.49 6.52
N SER A 106 13.74 -5.51 6.69
CA SER A 106 13.75 -6.67 5.80
C SER A 106 13.41 -7.92 6.61
N GLU A 107 13.01 -8.99 5.92
CA GLU A 107 12.64 -10.23 6.59
C GLU A 107 13.84 -11.13 6.86
N ASP A 108 14.95 -10.93 6.15
CA ASP A 108 16.11 -11.81 6.24
C ASP A 108 17.28 -11.20 7.02
N GLY A 109 17.10 -10.05 7.64
CA GLY A 109 18.12 -9.39 8.42
C GLY A 109 19.18 -8.64 7.62
N THR A 110 19.09 -8.65 6.29
CA THR A 110 19.99 -7.84 5.46
C THR A 110 19.53 -6.37 5.48
N PRO A 111 20.40 -5.43 5.09
CA PRO A 111 19.95 -4.04 4.98
C PRO A 111 18.77 -3.92 4.04
N PRO A 112 17.67 -3.29 4.48
CA PRO A 112 16.47 -3.21 3.66
C PRO A 112 16.72 -2.43 2.38
N GLN A 113 16.06 -2.87 1.30
CA GLN A 113 16.14 -2.20 0.01
C GLN A 113 14.84 -2.38 -0.74
N VAL A 114 14.58 -1.52 -1.73
CA VAL A 114 13.43 -1.64 -2.61
C VAL A 114 13.85 -2.51 -3.79
N ALA A 115 13.31 -3.72 -3.83
CA ALA A 115 13.66 -4.69 -4.87
C ALA A 115 13.05 -4.34 -6.21
#